data_cce132255d6e8c09c856bf73b241b478
#
_entry.id   cce132255d6e8c09c856bf73b241b478
#
_cell.length_a   1.000
_cell.length_b   1.000
_cell.length_c   1.000
_cell.angle_alpha   90.00
_cell.angle_beta   90.00
_cell.angle_gamma   90.00
#
_symmetry.space_group_name_H-M   'P 1'
#
loop_
_entity.id
_entity.type
_entity.pdbx_description
1 polymer ?
#
loop_
_entity_poly.entity_id
_entity_poly.type
_entity_poly.pdbx_seq_one_letter_code
_entity_poly.pdbx_strand_id
1 'polypeptide(L)'
;MVTNPYTRHVAVHASAIATLQEVSNGKAFMGIGVGAGLEELGFDYNRPVQTLRETVMAFRQLLSGEETTIRGEMISIERSRLLRNLEAPVPVAIGTRSPGVMSLAGELADVALIGAQYLTPKILGQYRDWLTKGAVRAGRSLEDIQILPRVTLCISSDADLAVHSVKRYAAHYLSVLGDHGPVISTSRRQAIQEALSGATGWYFDADRYDPPELIELVDPELARQFAIVGTPEQCVDQLISLLDLGVDGASFNLVAVTGGSMFDGLSQTIEGAAKMLDLFKGFHP
;
A
#
# COMPACT_ATOMS: atom_id res chain seq x y z
N MET A 1 -7.42 -1.13 -3.65
CA MET A 1 -7.04 0.31 -3.77
C MET A 1 -7.32 1.00 -2.45
N VAL A 2 -6.51 1.97 -2.03
CA VAL A 2 -6.70 2.73 -0.80
C VAL A 2 -7.28 4.09 -1.16
N THR A 3 -8.42 4.47 -0.55
CA THR A 3 -9.03 5.80 -0.67
C THR A 3 -8.48 6.76 0.41
N ASN A 4 -8.98 7.99 0.43
CA ASN A 4 -8.64 8.99 1.44
C ASN A 4 -9.91 9.68 1.98
N PRO A 5 -9.85 10.33 3.15
CA PRO A 5 -11.02 10.95 3.77
C PRO A 5 -11.36 12.35 3.25
N TYR A 6 -10.57 12.92 2.32
CA TYR A 6 -10.68 14.33 1.94
C TYR A 6 -11.45 14.54 0.64
N THR A 7 -11.27 13.67 -0.34
CA THR A 7 -11.83 13.85 -1.69
C THR A 7 -13.30 13.44 -1.80
N ARG A 8 -13.83 12.75 -0.80
CA ARG A 8 -15.24 12.33 -0.75
C ARG A 8 -15.74 12.28 0.70
N HIS A 9 -16.99 12.68 0.90
CA HIS A 9 -17.64 12.55 2.19
C HIS A 9 -17.78 11.07 2.60
N VAL A 10 -17.64 10.78 3.89
CA VAL A 10 -17.68 9.41 4.43
C VAL A 10 -18.99 8.66 4.10
N ALA A 11 -20.12 9.35 4.00
CA ALA A 11 -21.39 8.75 3.61
C ALA A 11 -21.35 8.18 2.17
N VAL A 12 -20.58 8.81 1.27
CA VAL A 12 -20.39 8.30 -0.10
C VAL A 12 -19.52 7.03 -0.06
N HIS A 13 -18.49 7.00 0.77
CA HIS A 13 -17.68 5.78 0.98
C HIS A 13 -18.53 4.65 1.55
N ALA A 14 -19.32 4.93 2.58
CA ALA A 14 -20.19 3.93 3.21
C ALA A 14 -21.23 3.37 2.23
N SER A 15 -21.89 4.23 1.43
CA SER A 15 -22.85 3.80 0.43
C SER A 15 -22.22 2.94 -0.69
N ALA A 16 -21.05 3.37 -1.20
CA ALA A 16 -20.33 2.63 -2.24
C ALA A 16 -19.89 1.25 -1.75
N ILE A 17 -19.31 1.18 -0.55
CA ILE A 17 -18.85 -0.10 0.04
C ILE A 17 -20.04 -1.00 0.38
N ALA A 18 -21.14 -0.47 0.86
CA ALA A 18 -22.36 -1.28 1.10
C ALA A 18 -22.83 -1.96 -0.19
N THR A 19 -22.83 -1.23 -1.30
CA THR A 19 -23.16 -1.81 -2.62
C THR A 19 -22.16 -2.88 -3.04
N LEU A 20 -20.85 -2.62 -2.88
CA LEU A 20 -19.81 -3.61 -3.20
C LEU A 20 -19.91 -4.86 -2.31
N GLN A 21 -20.25 -4.70 -1.03
CA GLN A 21 -20.44 -5.82 -0.10
C GLN A 21 -21.56 -6.75 -0.56
N GLU A 22 -22.70 -6.19 -0.99
CA GLU A 22 -23.81 -6.95 -1.55
C GLU A 22 -23.41 -7.67 -2.86
N VAL A 23 -22.86 -6.93 -3.84
CA VAL A 23 -22.49 -7.49 -5.15
C VAL A 23 -21.39 -8.55 -5.04
N SER A 24 -20.49 -8.42 -4.07
CA SER A 24 -19.39 -9.37 -3.85
C SER A 24 -19.75 -10.54 -2.92
N ASN A 25 -20.98 -10.63 -2.44
CA ASN A 25 -21.39 -11.61 -1.45
C ASN A 25 -20.48 -11.60 -0.21
N GLY A 26 -20.30 -10.43 0.39
CA GLY A 26 -19.56 -10.28 1.65
C GLY A 26 -18.04 -10.20 1.51
N LYS A 27 -17.48 -9.97 0.31
CA LYS A 27 -16.02 -9.97 0.06
C LYS A 27 -15.40 -8.57 -0.05
N ALA A 28 -16.17 -7.51 0.20
CA ALA A 28 -15.65 -6.15 0.15
C ALA A 28 -14.89 -5.80 1.43
N PHE A 29 -13.89 -4.93 1.30
CA PHE A 29 -13.24 -4.27 2.43
C PHE A 29 -12.96 -2.81 2.09
N MET A 30 -12.86 -1.94 3.10
CA MET A 30 -12.52 -0.54 2.90
C MET A 30 -11.03 -0.33 3.15
N GLY A 31 -10.28 -0.01 2.09
CA GLY A 31 -8.91 0.47 2.22
C GLY A 31 -8.89 2.00 2.32
N ILE A 32 -8.34 2.55 3.40
CA ILE A 32 -8.23 4.00 3.62
C ILE A 32 -6.83 4.39 4.11
N GLY A 33 -6.36 5.56 3.70
CA GLY A 33 -5.12 6.17 4.16
C GLY A 33 -5.21 7.69 4.07
N VAL A 34 -4.14 8.40 4.42
CA VAL A 34 -4.13 9.88 4.32
C VAL A 34 -4.28 10.34 2.87
N GLY A 35 -3.77 9.60 1.93
CA GLY A 35 -3.67 9.99 0.52
C GLY A 35 -2.28 10.57 0.20
N ALA A 36 -2.03 10.75 -1.08
CA ALA A 36 -0.85 11.40 -1.64
C ALA A 36 -1.29 12.28 -2.81
N GLY A 37 -0.54 13.36 -3.10
CA GLY A 37 -0.87 14.26 -4.20
C GLY A 37 -2.15 15.05 -3.99
N LEU A 38 -2.57 15.27 -2.75
CA LEU A 38 -3.82 16.00 -2.44
C LEU A 38 -3.64 17.51 -2.58
N GLU A 39 -2.46 18.02 -2.31
CA GLU A 39 -2.13 19.45 -2.42
C GLU A 39 -2.20 19.90 -3.87
N GLU A 40 -1.69 19.08 -4.80
CA GLU A 40 -1.77 19.33 -6.25
C GLU A 40 -3.22 19.32 -6.76
N LEU A 41 -4.12 18.65 -6.04
CA LEU A 41 -5.56 18.67 -6.31
C LEU A 41 -6.32 19.78 -5.58
N GLY A 42 -5.60 20.64 -4.84
CA GLY A 42 -6.18 21.74 -4.08
C GLY A 42 -6.86 21.34 -2.77
N PHE A 43 -6.54 20.18 -2.22
CA PHE A 43 -7.06 19.74 -0.93
C PHE A 43 -6.06 20.00 0.19
N ASP A 44 -6.48 20.76 1.20
CA ASP A 44 -5.78 20.84 2.48
C ASP A 44 -6.07 19.57 3.31
N TYR A 45 -5.01 18.94 3.81
CA TYR A 45 -5.17 17.80 4.71
C TYR A 45 -4.55 18.06 6.07
N ASN A 46 -5.31 18.79 6.88
CA ASN A 46 -4.95 19.07 8.26
C ASN A 46 -5.34 17.91 9.17
N ARG A 47 -4.54 17.68 10.25
CA ARG A 47 -4.85 16.70 11.31
C ARG A 47 -5.17 15.28 10.79
N PRO A 48 -4.29 14.67 9.97
CA PRO A 48 -4.61 13.44 9.24
C PRO A 48 -4.99 12.26 10.13
N VAL A 49 -4.39 12.13 11.32
CA VAL A 49 -4.73 11.06 12.27
C VAL A 49 -6.16 11.22 12.79
N GLN A 50 -6.55 12.46 13.14
CA GLN A 50 -7.89 12.75 13.66
C GLN A 50 -8.95 12.57 12.55
N THR A 51 -8.66 13.07 11.34
CA THR A 51 -9.57 12.92 10.20
C THR A 51 -9.81 11.45 9.85
N LEU A 52 -8.75 10.64 9.80
CA LEU A 52 -8.88 9.20 9.58
C LEU A 52 -9.66 8.52 10.70
N ARG A 53 -9.39 8.86 11.97
CA ARG A 53 -10.11 8.32 13.13
C ARG A 53 -11.60 8.55 13.00
N GLU A 54 -12.00 9.80 12.85
CA GLU A 54 -13.42 10.17 12.74
C GLU A 54 -14.08 9.56 11.51
N THR A 55 -13.37 9.48 10.38
CA THR A 55 -13.87 8.85 9.16
C THR A 55 -14.11 7.36 9.37
N VAL A 56 -13.19 6.61 9.98
CA VAL A 56 -13.36 5.17 10.21
C VAL A 56 -14.51 4.91 11.21
N MET A 57 -14.60 5.71 12.27
CA MET A 57 -15.69 5.60 13.23
C MET A 57 -17.05 5.90 12.59
N ALA A 58 -17.14 6.99 11.83
CA ALA A 58 -18.34 7.38 11.09
C ALA A 58 -18.74 6.33 10.05
N PHE A 59 -17.77 5.77 9.34
CA PHE A 59 -17.98 4.71 8.38
C PHE A 59 -18.62 3.47 9.03
N ARG A 60 -18.08 3.00 10.15
CA ARG A 60 -18.62 1.85 10.87
C ARG A 60 -20.04 2.11 11.40
N GLN A 61 -20.30 3.30 11.95
CA GLN A 61 -21.64 3.66 12.43
C GLN A 61 -22.65 3.74 11.28
N LEU A 62 -22.31 4.33 10.15
CA LEU A 62 -23.20 4.36 8.98
C LEU A 62 -23.53 2.95 8.45
N LEU A 63 -22.57 2.03 8.50
CA LEU A 63 -22.78 0.64 8.06
C LEU A 63 -23.57 -0.22 9.04
N SER A 64 -23.78 0.23 10.28
CA SER A 64 -24.65 -0.49 11.24
C SER A 64 -26.12 -0.47 10.85
N GLY A 65 -26.53 0.40 9.92
CA GLY A 65 -27.93 0.59 9.52
C GLY A 65 -28.77 1.39 10.51
N GLU A 66 -28.18 1.89 11.60
CA GLU A 66 -28.84 2.75 12.58
C GLU A 66 -28.77 4.23 12.19
N GLU A 67 -29.71 5.04 12.72
CA GLU A 67 -29.65 6.50 12.57
C GLU A 67 -28.39 7.01 13.28
N THR A 68 -27.51 7.66 12.53
CA THR A 68 -26.19 8.09 12.97
C THR A 68 -26.13 9.61 13.08
N THR A 69 -25.72 10.12 14.23
CA THR A 69 -25.34 11.53 14.46
C THR A 69 -23.93 11.58 15.02
N ILE A 70 -23.04 12.27 14.32
CA ILE A 70 -21.63 12.46 14.69
C ILE A 70 -21.33 13.96 14.71
N ARG A 71 -20.78 14.44 15.82
CA ARG A 71 -20.33 15.82 16.00
C ARG A 71 -18.84 15.80 16.32
N GLY A 72 -18.04 15.39 15.33
CA GLY A 72 -16.59 15.40 15.41
C GLY A 72 -15.99 16.76 15.05
N GLU A 73 -14.69 16.87 15.21
CA GLU A 73 -13.95 18.07 14.82
C GLU A 73 -13.72 18.15 13.31
N MET A 74 -13.62 16.99 12.65
CA MET A 74 -13.31 16.87 11.23
C MET A 74 -14.51 16.33 10.44
N ILE A 75 -15.32 15.47 11.04
CA ILE A 75 -16.46 14.82 10.40
C ILE A 75 -17.73 15.16 11.19
N SER A 76 -18.73 15.68 10.48
CA SER A 76 -20.06 15.96 11.05
C SER A 76 -21.13 15.27 10.22
N ILE A 77 -22.01 14.53 10.88
CA ILE A 77 -23.16 13.85 10.30
C ILE A 77 -24.36 14.12 11.22
N GLU A 78 -25.48 14.50 10.64
CA GLU A 78 -26.71 14.75 11.40
C GLU A 78 -27.82 13.80 10.89
N ARG A 79 -28.33 12.97 11.79
CA ARG A 79 -29.48 12.08 11.59
C ARG A 79 -29.48 11.34 10.24
N SER A 80 -28.35 10.76 9.90
CA SER A 80 -28.14 10.03 8.62
C SER A 80 -28.24 8.53 8.83
N ARG A 81 -28.83 7.83 7.86
CA ARG A 81 -28.95 6.39 7.88
C ARG A 81 -28.74 5.82 6.48
N LEU A 82 -28.00 4.72 6.39
CA LEU A 82 -28.03 3.88 5.18
C LEU A 82 -29.24 2.97 5.23
N LEU A 83 -30.04 2.98 4.16
CA LEU A 83 -31.26 2.16 4.04
C LEU A 83 -30.95 0.70 3.66
N ARG A 84 -29.81 0.18 4.12
CA ARG A 84 -29.34 -1.17 3.81
C ARG A 84 -28.80 -1.82 5.07
N ASN A 85 -29.22 -3.04 5.33
CA ASN A 85 -28.64 -3.87 6.37
C ASN A 85 -27.62 -4.81 5.72
N LEU A 86 -26.38 -4.73 6.16
CA LEU A 86 -25.34 -5.63 5.71
C LEU A 86 -25.38 -6.92 6.52
N GLU A 87 -25.35 -8.07 5.83
CA GLU A 87 -25.33 -9.39 6.48
C GLU A 87 -24.00 -9.67 7.20
N ALA A 88 -22.92 -9.02 6.77
CA ALA A 88 -21.61 -9.18 7.36
C ALA A 88 -20.90 -7.81 7.50
N PRO A 89 -20.08 -7.63 8.55
CA PRO A 89 -19.29 -6.42 8.72
C PRO A 89 -18.31 -6.24 7.56
N VAL A 90 -18.00 -4.97 7.22
CA VAL A 90 -17.00 -4.63 6.24
C VAL A 90 -15.67 -4.38 6.96
N PRO A 91 -14.63 -5.18 6.70
CA PRO A 91 -13.31 -4.93 7.28
C PRO A 91 -12.71 -3.60 6.81
N VAL A 92 -11.97 -2.94 7.70
CA VAL A 92 -11.26 -1.69 7.43
C VAL A 92 -9.76 -1.94 7.39
N ALA A 93 -9.15 -1.65 6.23
CA ALA A 93 -7.72 -1.67 6.04
C ALA A 93 -7.17 -0.24 6.08
N ILE A 94 -6.22 0.06 6.98
CA ILE A 94 -5.57 1.37 7.05
C ILE A 94 -4.17 1.30 6.44
N GLY A 95 -3.95 2.10 5.39
CA GLY A 95 -2.67 2.16 4.67
C GLY A 95 -1.77 3.28 5.20
N THR A 96 -0.53 2.94 5.63
CA THR A 96 0.39 3.92 6.22
C THR A 96 1.85 3.48 6.31
N ARG A 97 2.73 4.49 6.52
CA ARG A 97 4.13 4.35 6.98
C ARG A 97 4.40 5.25 8.19
N SER A 98 3.50 6.16 8.52
CA SER A 98 3.74 7.14 9.58
C SER A 98 3.41 6.57 10.97
N PRO A 99 4.18 6.95 12.02
CA PRO A 99 3.97 6.44 13.38
C PRO A 99 2.56 6.68 13.92
N GLY A 100 2.02 7.88 13.68
CA GLY A 100 0.70 8.27 14.20
C GLY A 100 -0.44 7.49 13.56
N VAL A 101 -0.42 7.34 12.21
CA VAL A 101 -1.45 6.56 11.51
C VAL A 101 -1.26 5.06 11.73
N MET A 102 -0.02 4.58 11.91
CA MET A 102 0.24 3.18 12.27
C MET A 102 -0.36 2.86 13.64
N SER A 103 -0.20 3.75 14.61
CA SER A 103 -0.82 3.58 15.91
C SER A 103 -2.36 3.65 15.83
N LEU A 104 -2.92 4.51 14.98
CA LEU A 104 -4.35 4.54 14.71
C LEU A 104 -4.84 3.23 14.05
N ALA A 105 -4.05 2.64 13.15
CA ALA A 105 -4.36 1.33 12.57
C ALA A 105 -4.43 0.26 13.66
N GLY A 106 -3.52 0.28 14.62
CA GLY A 106 -3.58 -0.56 15.82
C GLY A 106 -4.89 -0.43 16.60
N GLU A 107 -5.40 0.79 16.75
CA GLU A 107 -6.65 1.04 17.47
C GLU A 107 -7.88 0.56 16.70
N LEU A 108 -7.95 0.82 15.40
CA LEU A 108 -9.20 0.78 14.64
C LEU A 108 -9.20 -0.19 13.44
N ALA A 109 -8.05 -0.58 12.90
CA ALA A 109 -8.05 -1.37 11.68
C ALA A 109 -8.25 -2.86 11.95
N ASP A 110 -8.84 -3.56 10.99
CA ASP A 110 -8.84 -5.00 10.88
C ASP A 110 -7.61 -5.47 10.10
N VAL A 111 -7.10 -4.61 9.20
CA VAL A 111 -5.90 -4.84 8.41
C VAL A 111 -5.00 -3.60 8.42
N ALA A 112 -3.73 -3.77 8.76
CA ALA A 112 -2.69 -2.76 8.59
C ALA A 112 -1.97 -2.97 7.25
N LEU A 113 -2.24 -2.10 6.26
CA LEU A 113 -1.50 -2.07 5.00
C LEU A 113 -0.23 -1.26 5.20
N ILE A 114 0.85 -1.92 5.59
CA ILE A 114 2.13 -1.25 5.88
C ILE A 114 2.91 -0.96 4.59
N GLY A 115 3.50 0.22 4.49
CA GLY A 115 4.37 0.55 3.35
C GLY A 115 5.64 -0.28 3.39
N ALA A 116 5.89 -1.07 2.36
CA ALA A 116 7.01 -2.00 2.26
C ALA A 116 7.86 -1.75 1.01
N GLN A 117 8.10 -0.48 0.68
CA GLN A 117 9.01 -0.10 -0.39
C GLN A 117 10.46 -0.53 -0.11
N TYR A 118 10.81 -0.58 1.16
CA TYR A 118 12.02 -1.20 1.68
C TYR A 118 11.68 -1.75 3.07
N LEU A 119 11.62 -3.06 3.21
CA LEU A 119 11.22 -3.71 4.46
C LEU A 119 12.34 -4.60 4.99
N THR A 120 12.73 -4.37 6.23
CA THR A 120 13.68 -5.17 6.97
C THR A 120 13.05 -5.65 8.28
N PRO A 121 13.60 -6.70 8.95
CA PRO A 121 13.13 -7.11 10.26
C PRO A 121 13.08 -5.96 11.28
N LYS A 122 14.06 -5.04 11.22
CA LYS A 122 14.13 -3.86 12.10
C LYS A 122 12.97 -2.91 11.84
N ILE A 123 12.68 -2.59 10.57
CA ILE A 123 11.58 -1.69 10.19
C ILE A 123 10.24 -2.32 10.53
N LEU A 124 10.07 -3.61 10.24
CA LEU A 124 8.85 -4.34 10.61
C LEU A 124 8.64 -4.39 12.12
N GLY A 125 9.69 -4.61 12.90
CA GLY A 125 9.65 -4.53 14.37
C GLY A 125 9.15 -3.16 14.85
N GLN A 126 9.66 -2.08 14.28
CA GLN A 126 9.21 -0.72 14.59
C GLN A 126 7.73 -0.49 14.23
N TYR A 127 7.27 -1.01 13.10
CA TYR A 127 5.84 -0.94 12.72
C TYR A 127 4.96 -1.71 13.68
N ARG A 128 5.37 -2.91 14.11
CA ARG A 128 4.68 -3.71 15.13
C ARG A 128 4.60 -2.97 16.46
N ASP A 129 5.66 -2.30 16.89
CA ASP A 129 5.65 -1.50 18.11
C ASP A 129 4.60 -0.37 18.06
N TRP A 130 4.47 0.30 16.92
CA TRP A 130 3.47 1.36 16.75
C TRP A 130 2.05 0.81 16.69
N LEU A 131 1.82 -0.31 15.99
CA LEU A 131 0.55 -1.02 15.96
C LEU A 131 0.15 -1.46 17.36
N THR A 132 1.06 -2.11 18.09
CA THR A 132 0.83 -2.58 19.47
C THR A 132 0.45 -1.44 20.41
N LYS A 133 1.13 -0.29 20.33
CA LYS A 133 0.77 0.89 21.13
C LYS A 133 -0.67 1.35 20.87
N GLY A 134 -1.12 1.28 19.64
CA GLY A 134 -2.50 1.61 19.28
C GLY A 134 -3.49 0.56 19.78
N ALA A 135 -3.21 -0.71 19.51
CA ALA A 135 -4.06 -1.83 19.92
C ALA A 135 -4.30 -1.84 21.44
N VAL A 136 -3.24 -1.73 22.23
CA VAL A 136 -3.32 -1.68 23.70
C VAL A 136 -4.23 -0.54 24.20
N ARG A 137 -4.13 0.66 23.59
CA ARG A 137 -5.02 1.79 23.95
C ARG A 137 -6.49 1.50 23.69
N ALA A 138 -6.78 0.65 22.72
CA ALA A 138 -8.14 0.25 22.35
C ALA A 138 -8.61 -1.05 23.04
N GLY A 139 -7.80 -1.60 23.95
CA GLY A 139 -8.08 -2.88 24.60
C GLY A 139 -7.99 -4.09 23.65
N ARG A 140 -7.22 -3.97 22.57
CA ARG A 140 -6.97 -4.99 21.55
C ARG A 140 -5.55 -5.55 21.68
N SER A 141 -5.28 -6.65 21.00
CA SER A 141 -3.95 -7.19 20.80
C SER A 141 -3.48 -7.02 19.35
N LEU A 142 -2.19 -7.24 19.08
CA LEU A 142 -1.66 -7.21 17.72
C LEU A 142 -2.22 -8.36 16.87
N GLU A 143 -2.62 -9.46 17.51
CA GLU A 143 -3.21 -10.65 16.87
C GLU A 143 -4.61 -10.37 16.26
N ASP A 144 -5.28 -9.29 16.72
CA ASP A 144 -6.55 -8.84 16.16
C ASP A 144 -6.40 -8.09 14.83
N ILE A 145 -5.16 -7.95 14.33
CA ILE A 145 -4.84 -7.08 13.20
C ILE A 145 -3.98 -7.83 12.20
N GLN A 146 -4.49 -8.02 10.99
CA GLN A 146 -3.66 -8.58 9.90
C GLN A 146 -2.64 -7.55 9.43
N ILE A 147 -1.38 -7.95 9.29
CA ILE A 147 -0.29 -7.10 8.80
C ILE A 147 0.02 -7.49 7.37
N LEU A 148 -0.36 -6.64 6.41
CA LEU A 148 -0.12 -6.85 4.99
C LEU A 148 0.86 -5.80 4.45
N PRO A 149 2.13 -6.16 4.20
CA PRO A 149 3.07 -5.30 3.49
C PRO A 149 2.58 -4.99 2.07
N ARG A 150 2.61 -3.71 1.69
CA ARG A 150 2.38 -3.31 0.30
C ARG A 150 3.71 -3.29 -0.44
N VAL A 151 4.00 -4.36 -1.15
CA VAL A 151 5.23 -4.55 -1.92
C VAL A 151 5.02 -4.29 -3.40
N THR A 152 6.05 -3.85 -4.07
CA THR A 152 6.07 -3.72 -5.52
C THR A 152 6.37 -5.08 -6.15
N LEU A 153 5.66 -5.39 -7.24
CA LEU A 153 5.78 -6.65 -7.96
C LEU A 153 5.98 -6.38 -9.45
N CYS A 154 7.02 -6.98 -10.04
CA CYS A 154 7.23 -6.97 -11.48
C CYS A 154 7.74 -8.36 -11.91
N ILE A 155 6.99 -9.05 -12.75
CA ILE A 155 7.29 -10.42 -13.17
C ILE A 155 7.38 -10.50 -14.70
N SER A 156 8.46 -11.12 -15.18
CA SER A 156 8.68 -11.44 -16.59
C SER A 156 9.33 -12.81 -16.71
N SER A 157 9.20 -13.46 -17.86
CA SER A 157 10.02 -14.62 -18.22
C SER A 157 11.50 -14.26 -18.38
N ASP A 158 11.80 -12.98 -18.65
CA ASP A 158 13.13 -12.41 -18.63
C ASP A 158 13.33 -11.68 -17.29
N ALA A 159 14.10 -12.30 -16.39
CA ALA A 159 14.37 -11.77 -15.05
C ALA A 159 15.11 -10.43 -15.07
N ASP A 160 16.03 -10.24 -16.02
CA ASP A 160 16.83 -9.02 -16.13
C ASP A 160 15.96 -7.85 -16.60
N LEU A 161 15.04 -8.10 -17.52
CA LEU A 161 14.05 -7.14 -17.96
C LEU A 161 13.09 -6.74 -16.83
N ALA A 162 12.64 -7.71 -16.02
CA ALA A 162 11.83 -7.41 -14.84
C ALA A 162 12.58 -6.49 -13.86
N VAL A 163 13.83 -6.81 -13.54
CA VAL A 163 14.69 -6.00 -12.66
C VAL A 163 14.93 -4.61 -13.24
N HIS A 164 15.20 -4.52 -14.55
CA HIS A 164 15.35 -3.23 -15.24
C HIS A 164 14.10 -2.36 -15.05
N SER A 165 12.92 -2.95 -15.15
CA SER A 165 11.63 -2.27 -15.08
C SER A 165 11.36 -1.59 -13.73
N VAL A 166 11.94 -2.09 -12.63
CA VAL A 166 11.76 -1.51 -11.28
C VAL A 166 12.86 -0.55 -10.85
N LYS A 167 13.91 -0.34 -11.66
CA LYS A 167 15.03 0.55 -11.30
C LYS A 167 14.57 1.99 -11.03
N ARG A 168 13.70 2.54 -11.88
CA ARG A 168 13.13 3.88 -11.67
C ARG A 168 12.34 3.98 -10.37
N TYR A 169 11.55 2.94 -10.04
CA TYR A 169 10.84 2.85 -8.77
C TYR A 169 11.81 2.85 -7.58
N ALA A 170 12.86 2.03 -7.64
CA ALA A 170 13.89 1.97 -6.61
C ALA A 170 14.60 3.32 -6.43
N ALA A 171 14.99 3.98 -7.54
CA ALA A 171 15.60 5.31 -7.51
C ALA A 171 14.71 6.35 -6.82
N HIS A 172 13.41 6.38 -7.15
CA HIS A 172 12.44 7.27 -6.51
C HIS A 172 12.40 7.06 -5.00
N TYR A 173 12.26 5.81 -4.53
CA TYR A 173 12.19 5.55 -3.10
C TYR A 173 13.52 5.72 -2.37
N LEU A 174 14.66 5.53 -3.03
CA LEU A 174 15.97 5.90 -2.48
C LEU A 174 16.07 7.40 -2.16
N SER A 175 15.44 8.25 -2.98
CA SER A 175 15.41 9.69 -2.74
C SER A 175 14.45 10.09 -1.60
N VAL A 176 13.36 9.33 -1.41
CA VAL A 176 12.31 9.64 -0.42
C VAL A 176 12.59 9.07 0.97
N LEU A 177 13.21 7.87 1.05
CA LEU A 177 13.37 7.16 2.32
C LEU A 177 14.52 7.70 3.19
N GLY A 178 15.47 8.46 2.61
CA GLY A 178 16.60 8.98 3.37
C GLY A 178 17.35 7.89 4.15
N ASP A 179 17.52 8.10 5.45
CA ASP A 179 18.21 7.15 6.34
C ASP A 179 17.37 5.92 6.71
N HIS A 180 16.09 5.88 6.31
CA HIS A 180 15.21 4.71 6.48
C HIS A 180 15.31 3.72 5.31
N GLY A 181 16.09 4.03 4.29
CA GLY A 181 16.35 3.16 3.14
C GLY A 181 17.62 2.32 3.29
N PRO A 182 18.02 1.60 2.22
CA PRO A 182 19.28 0.87 2.17
C PRO A 182 20.49 1.77 2.43
N VAL A 183 21.53 1.18 3.02
CA VAL A 183 22.80 1.87 3.24
C VAL A 183 23.55 1.98 1.91
N ILE A 184 23.58 3.18 1.36
CA ILE A 184 24.39 3.55 0.18
C ILE A 184 25.23 4.79 0.51
N SER A 185 26.33 5.00 -0.23
CA SER A 185 27.16 6.19 -0.01
C SER A 185 26.37 7.48 -0.26
N THR A 186 26.71 8.55 0.46
CA THR A 186 26.09 9.87 0.27
C THR A 186 26.28 10.35 -1.17
N SER A 187 27.46 10.13 -1.76
CA SER A 187 27.75 10.49 -3.16
C SER A 187 26.84 9.76 -4.14
N ARG A 188 26.59 8.45 -3.94
CA ARG A 188 25.66 7.68 -4.79
C ARG A 188 24.24 8.18 -4.63
N ARG A 189 23.79 8.49 -3.41
CA ARG A 189 22.45 9.06 -3.17
C ARG A 189 22.26 10.39 -3.87
N GLN A 190 23.25 11.28 -3.80
CA GLN A 190 23.21 12.56 -4.50
C GLN A 190 23.18 12.38 -6.02
N ALA A 191 24.02 11.51 -6.58
CA ALA A 191 24.01 11.21 -8.01
C ALA A 191 22.64 10.66 -8.48
N ILE A 192 22.00 9.79 -7.70
CA ILE A 192 20.65 9.30 -8.01
C ILE A 192 19.63 10.45 -7.97
N GLN A 193 19.70 11.35 -7.00
CA GLN A 193 18.80 12.52 -6.92
C GLN A 193 19.00 13.48 -8.10
N GLU A 194 20.24 13.75 -8.50
CA GLU A 194 20.56 14.56 -9.66
C GLU A 194 20.04 13.92 -10.95
N ALA A 195 20.30 12.64 -11.17
CA ALA A 195 19.80 11.91 -12.33
C ALA A 195 18.27 11.85 -12.39
N LEU A 196 17.59 11.71 -11.22
CA LEU A 196 16.13 11.78 -11.12
C LEU A 196 15.57 13.13 -11.59
N SER A 197 16.27 14.23 -11.40
CA SER A 197 15.83 15.55 -11.85
C SER A 197 15.76 15.69 -13.38
N GLY A 198 16.54 14.89 -14.10
CA GLY A 198 16.53 14.80 -15.56
C GLY A 198 15.48 13.81 -16.12
N ALA A 199 14.84 13.06 -15.26
CA ALA A 199 13.84 12.07 -15.64
C ALA A 199 12.47 12.73 -15.83
N THR A 200 11.65 12.21 -16.75
CA THR A 200 10.28 12.69 -16.99
C THR A 200 9.27 11.57 -16.85
N GLY A 201 8.03 11.92 -16.54
CA GLY A 201 6.94 10.99 -16.29
C GLY A 201 7.06 10.29 -14.93
N TRP A 202 6.00 9.63 -14.53
CA TRP A 202 5.97 8.80 -13.33
C TRP A 202 6.64 7.45 -13.59
N TYR A 203 7.09 6.78 -12.54
CA TYR A 203 7.76 5.48 -12.66
C TYR A 203 6.87 4.34 -13.21
N PHE A 204 5.59 4.57 -13.42
CA PHE A 204 4.69 3.64 -14.12
C PHE A 204 4.16 4.19 -15.46
N ASP A 205 4.58 5.35 -15.92
CA ASP A 205 4.16 5.84 -17.23
C ASP A 205 4.85 5.06 -18.35
N ALA A 206 4.13 4.75 -19.41
CA ALA A 206 4.68 3.99 -20.54
C ALA A 206 5.68 4.81 -21.37
N ASP A 207 5.49 6.12 -21.43
CA ASP A 207 6.29 7.09 -22.18
C ASP A 207 7.30 7.86 -21.32
N ARG A 208 7.55 7.35 -20.10
CA ARG A 208 8.56 7.94 -19.22
C ARG A 208 9.95 7.91 -19.84
N TYR A 209 10.74 8.91 -19.56
CA TYR A 209 12.15 8.93 -19.88
C TYR A 209 13.00 8.73 -18.62
N ASP A 210 13.84 7.71 -18.63
CA ASP A 210 14.83 7.42 -17.61
C ASP A 210 16.22 7.70 -18.15
N PRO A 211 16.97 8.69 -17.59
CA PRO A 211 18.35 8.92 -17.98
C PRO A 211 19.20 7.65 -17.86
N PRO A 212 20.07 7.33 -18.83
CA PRO A 212 20.92 6.13 -18.78
C PRO A 212 21.73 6.03 -17.49
N GLU A 213 22.30 7.14 -17.03
CA GLU A 213 23.07 7.25 -15.79
C GLU A 213 22.23 6.90 -14.55
N LEU A 214 20.91 7.18 -14.54
CA LEU A 214 20.01 6.77 -13.47
C LEU A 214 19.90 5.25 -13.40
N ILE A 215 19.78 4.62 -14.56
CA ILE A 215 19.65 3.17 -14.67
C ILE A 215 20.94 2.46 -14.27
N GLU A 216 22.11 3.07 -14.56
CA GLU A 216 23.42 2.55 -14.13
C GLU A 216 23.65 2.71 -12.63
N LEU A 217 23.22 3.83 -12.03
CA LEU A 217 23.33 4.10 -10.60
C LEU A 217 22.50 3.15 -9.73
N VAL A 218 21.45 2.56 -10.28
CA VAL A 218 20.63 1.55 -9.59
C VAL A 218 20.97 0.17 -10.14
N ASP A 219 21.96 -0.47 -9.52
CA ASP A 219 22.30 -1.85 -9.90
C ASP A 219 21.18 -2.86 -9.58
N PRO A 220 21.22 -4.07 -10.15
CA PRO A 220 20.19 -5.09 -9.94
C PRO A 220 19.98 -5.49 -8.49
N GLU A 221 21.04 -5.54 -7.69
CA GLU A 221 20.96 -5.92 -6.27
C GLU A 221 20.20 -4.86 -5.47
N LEU A 222 20.50 -3.60 -5.71
CA LEU A 222 19.79 -2.48 -5.08
C LEU A 222 18.32 -2.43 -5.51
N ALA A 223 18.02 -2.67 -6.79
CA ALA A 223 16.64 -2.70 -7.30
C ALA A 223 15.80 -3.78 -6.62
N ARG A 224 16.36 -4.99 -6.43
CA ARG A 224 15.70 -6.11 -5.75
C ARG A 224 15.36 -5.86 -4.29
N GLN A 225 15.99 -4.89 -3.64
CA GLN A 225 15.64 -4.52 -2.25
C GLN A 225 14.31 -3.76 -2.16
N PHE A 226 13.77 -3.26 -3.28
CA PHE A 226 12.56 -2.45 -3.34
C PHE A 226 11.34 -3.17 -3.91
N ALA A 227 11.52 -4.37 -4.45
CA ALA A 227 10.47 -5.09 -5.16
C ALA A 227 10.66 -6.60 -5.08
N ILE A 228 9.57 -7.35 -5.11
CA ILE A 228 9.58 -8.75 -5.53
C ILE A 228 9.65 -8.73 -7.05
N VAL A 229 10.73 -9.30 -7.62
CA VAL A 229 11.03 -9.10 -9.03
C VAL A 229 11.83 -10.25 -9.63
N GLY A 230 11.49 -10.65 -10.86
CA GLY A 230 12.15 -11.72 -11.59
C GLY A 230 11.20 -12.62 -12.35
N THR A 231 11.55 -13.92 -12.48
CA THR A 231 10.62 -14.92 -13.00
C THR A 231 9.58 -15.33 -11.95
N PRO A 232 8.47 -15.98 -12.31
CA PRO A 232 7.50 -16.45 -11.34
C PRO A 232 8.12 -17.29 -10.22
N GLU A 233 9.06 -18.19 -10.53
CA GLU A 233 9.74 -19.06 -9.57
C GLU A 233 10.58 -18.24 -8.58
N GLN A 234 11.38 -17.31 -9.08
CA GLN A 234 12.19 -16.42 -8.24
C GLN A 234 11.31 -15.53 -7.33
N CYS A 235 10.13 -15.14 -7.80
CA CYS A 235 9.19 -14.33 -7.03
C CYS A 235 8.51 -15.15 -5.93
N VAL A 236 8.30 -16.46 -6.10
CA VAL A 236 7.83 -17.36 -5.02
C VAL A 236 8.81 -17.37 -3.86
N ASP A 237 10.11 -17.56 -4.12
CA ASP A 237 11.14 -17.58 -3.07
C ASP A 237 11.21 -16.26 -2.30
N GLN A 238 11.07 -15.14 -3.01
CA GLN A 238 11.03 -13.80 -2.41
C GLN A 238 9.75 -13.59 -1.58
N LEU A 239 8.60 -14.10 -2.04
CA LEU A 239 7.35 -14.04 -1.29
C LEU A 239 7.42 -14.89 -0.01
N ILE A 240 7.97 -16.11 -0.09
CA ILE A 240 8.20 -16.96 1.09
C ILE A 240 9.09 -16.21 2.09
N SER A 241 10.22 -15.66 1.63
CA SER A 241 11.12 -14.88 2.48
C SER A 241 10.44 -13.67 3.15
N LEU A 242 9.48 -13.03 2.48
CA LEU A 242 8.66 -11.97 3.06
C LEU A 242 7.73 -12.51 4.15
N LEU A 243 7.07 -13.65 3.90
CA LEU A 243 6.15 -14.28 4.87
C LEU A 243 6.89 -14.80 6.11
N ASP A 244 8.14 -15.27 5.94
CA ASP A 244 9.02 -15.69 7.05
C ASP A 244 9.35 -14.55 8.03
N LEU A 245 9.14 -13.30 7.65
CA LEU A 245 9.17 -12.17 8.59
C LEU A 245 7.98 -12.17 9.57
N GLY A 246 7.03 -13.10 9.40
CA GLY A 246 5.84 -13.26 10.25
C GLY A 246 4.74 -12.27 9.93
N VAL A 247 4.59 -11.84 8.68
CA VAL A 247 3.44 -11.06 8.20
C VAL A 247 2.33 -12.00 7.71
N ASP A 248 1.08 -11.52 7.68
CA ASP A 248 -0.10 -12.36 7.39
C ASP A 248 -0.37 -12.54 5.89
N GLY A 249 0.41 -11.90 5.04
CA GLY A 249 0.26 -11.94 3.59
C GLY A 249 0.94 -10.76 2.93
N ALA A 250 0.59 -10.45 1.69
CA ALA A 250 1.11 -9.30 0.95
C ALA A 250 0.04 -8.61 0.10
N SER A 251 0.17 -7.30 -0.07
CA SER A 251 -0.58 -6.51 -1.04
C SER A 251 0.36 -6.02 -2.12
N PHE A 252 0.05 -6.29 -3.39
CA PHE A 252 0.96 -5.98 -4.48
C PHE A 252 0.62 -4.67 -5.19
N ASN A 253 1.66 -3.89 -5.45
CA ASN A 253 1.66 -2.77 -6.38
C ASN A 253 2.34 -3.24 -7.67
N LEU A 254 1.58 -3.40 -8.73
CA LEU A 254 2.09 -3.97 -9.98
C LEU A 254 2.82 -2.90 -10.79
N VAL A 255 3.99 -3.25 -11.32
CA VAL A 255 4.77 -2.43 -12.24
C VAL A 255 4.78 -3.11 -13.62
N ALA A 256 4.57 -2.32 -14.66
CA ALA A 256 4.65 -2.80 -16.03
C ALA A 256 6.08 -3.18 -16.40
N VAL A 257 6.24 -4.33 -17.04
CA VAL A 257 7.50 -4.69 -17.70
C VAL A 257 7.76 -3.70 -18.83
N THR A 258 8.97 -3.14 -18.87
CA THR A 258 9.37 -2.17 -19.91
C THR A 258 9.58 -2.83 -21.27
N GLY A 259 9.54 -2.04 -22.35
CA GLY A 259 9.81 -2.51 -23.72
C GLY A 259 8.57 -2.68 -24.60
N GLY A 260 7.38 -2.34 -24.10
CA GLY A 260 6.11 -2.34 -24.82
C GLY A 260 5.17 -1.25 -24.31
N SER A 261 3.87 -1.39 -24.61
CA SER A 261 2.88 -0.50 -24.01
C SER A 261 2.73 -0.79 -22.50
N MET A 262 2.22 0.18 -21.75
CA MET A 262 1.91 -0.03 -20.32
C MET A 262 0.94 -1.21 -20.15
N PHE A 263 -0.03 -1.36 -21.03
CA PHE A 263 -1.01 -2.44 -20.96
C PHE A 263 -0.32 -3.81 -21.15
N ASP A 264 0.55 -3.95 -22.13
CA ASP A 264 1.29 -5.21 -22.38
C ASP A 264 2.20 -5.55 -21.20
N GLY A 265 2.94 -4.56 -20.68
CA GLY A 265 3.84 -4.74 -19.55
C GLY A 265 3.10 -5.11 -18.26
N LEU A 266 1.93 -4.49 -17.98
CA LEU A 266 1.08 -4.86 -16.85
C LEU A 266 0.47 -6.24 -17.04
N SER A 267 0.04 -6.60 -18.25
CA SER A 267 -0.49 -7.94 -18.56
C SER A 267 0.55 -9.01 -18.27
N GLN A 268 1.81 -8.80 -18.68
CA GLN A 268 2.91 -9.72 -18.35
C GLN A 268 3.06 -9.90 -16.83
N THR A 269 3.09 -8.81 -16.07
CA THR A 269 3.21 -8.89 -14.61
C THR A 269 2.00 -9.61 -13.99
N ILE A 270 0.78 -9.37 -14.48
CA ILE A 270 -0.44 -10.04 -13.98
C ILE A 270 -0.41 -11.54 -14.29
N GLU A 271 -0.07 -11.92 -15.51
CA GLU A 271 0.06 -13.32 -15.90
C GLU A 271 1.18 -14.03 -15.11
N GLY A 272 2.31 -13.35 -14.92
CA GLY A 272 3.41 -13.82 -14.09
C GLY A 272 2.97 -13.99 -12.62
N ALA A 273 2.20 -13.05 -12.08
CA ALA A 273 1.67 -13.14 -10.73
C ALA A 273 0.69 -14.31 -10.57
N ALA A 274 -0.15 -14.59 -11.55
CA ALA A 274 -1.01 -15.79 -11.54
C ALA A 274 -0.19 -17.07 -11.47
N LYS A 275 0.86 -17.20 -12.29
CA LYS A 275 1.77 -18.34 -12.25
C LYS A 275 2.50 -18.45 -10.91
N MET A 276 3.01 -17.33 -10.39
CA MET A 276 3.65 -17.27 -9.06
C MET A 276 2.71 -17.79 -7.98
N LEU A 277 1.44 -17.34 -7.97
CA LEU A 277 0.45 -17.78 -6.98
C LEU A 277 0.09 -19.27 -7.11
N ASP A 278 0.03 -19.81 -8.32
CA ASP A 278 -0.22 -21.24 -8.54
C ASP A 278 0.97 -22.09 -8.06
N LEU A 279 2.20 -21.64 -8.32
CA LEU A 279 3.39 -22.28 -7.76
C LEU A 279 3.41 -22.22 -6.24
N PHE A 280 3.11 -21.06 -5.67
CA PHE A 280 3.06 -20.84 -4.20
C PHE A 280 2.06 -21.78 -3.51
N LYS A 281 0.86 -21.98 -4.08
CA LYS A 281 -0.13 -22.94 -3.57
C LYS A 281 0.39 -24.39 -3.57
N GLY A 282 1.28 -24.73 -4.49
CA GLY A 282 1.92 -26.04 -4.53
C GLY A 282 2.91 -26.28 -3.39
N PHE A 283 3.48 -25.22 -2.80
CA PHE A 283 4.40 -25.28 -1.66
C PHE A 283 3.69 -25.15 -0.30
N HIS A 284 2.53 -24.50 -0.28
CA HIS A 284 1.71 -24.26 0.91
C HIS A 284 0.25 -24.69 0.65
N PRO A 285 -0.04 -25.99 0.64
CA PRO A 285 -1.39 -26.54 0.40
C PRO A 285 -2.41 -26.19 1.48
#